data_7316f06cdff1b6ff72fbb0975b3203d7
#
_entry.id   7316f06cdff1b6ff72fbb0975b3203d7
#
_cell.length_a   1.000
_cell.length_b   1.000
_cell.length_c   1.000
_cell.angle_alpha   90.00
_cell.angle_beta   90.00
_cell.angle_gamma   90.00
#
_symmetry.space_group_name_H-M   'P 1'
#
loop_
_entity.id
_entity.type
_entity.pdbx_description
1 polymer ?
#
loop_
_entity_poly.entity_id
_entity_poly.type
_entity_poly.pdbx_seq_one_letter_code
_entity_poly.pdbx_strand_id
1 'polypeptide(L)'
;RPPRSTLFPYTTLFRSDTLFTKQFKASVPLAFKNGELNYDMNWYYGPADYHILNNYDKNLDEIVPLGWGMFGWINRYIFIPTFDLLIGFLPYGIAIIILTILVRIVMSPFTYKSYLSQAKMKVLRPEIQELTAKYAKDPMKKQQETMKLYSKAGVNPMAGCLPALMQIPVFYALFSFFPSAIDLRQKSFLWADD
;
A
#
# COMPACT_ATOMS: atom_id res chain seq x y z
N ARG A 1 6.52 25.67 -17.52
CA ARG A 1 6.81 24.53 -16.63
C ARG A 1 8.15 23.99 -17.04
N PRO A 2 9.16 23.93 -16.14
CA PRO A 2 10.42 23.28 -16.47
C PRO A 2 10.18 21.78 -16.72
N PRO A 3 10.95 21.15 -17.64
CA PRO A 3 10.82 19.74 -17.90
C PRO A 3 11.12 18.97 -16.59
N ARG A 4 10.23 18.01 -16.28
CA ARG A 4 10.45 17.08 -15.18
C ARG A 4 11.76 16.33 -15.43
N SER A 5 12.77 16.62 -14.63
CA SER A 5 14.00 15.83 -14.62
C SER A 5 13.64 14.47 -14.00
N THR A 6 13.43 13.47 -14.83
CA THR A 6 13.32 12.09 -14.37
C THR A 6 14.71 11.60 -13.96
N LEU A 7 15.09 11.82 -12.72
CA LEU A 7 16.22 11.16 -12.10
C LEU A 7 15.84 9.71 -11.85
N PHE A 8 16.14 8.82 -12.81
CA PHE A 8 16.11 7.39 -12.55
C PHE A 8 17.51 6.96 -12.09
N PRO A 9 17.71 6.60 -10.82
CA PRO A 9 18.93 5.93 -10.42
C PRO A 9 18.91 4.52 -10.99
N TYR A 10 19.65 4.27 -12.07
CA TYR A 10 19.91 2.92 -12.53
C TYR A 10 20.87 2.24 -11.56
N THR A 11 20.34 1.35 -10.74
CA THR A 11 21.15 0.42 -9.95
C THR A 11 21.59 -0.73 -10.84
N THR A 12 22.81 -0.70 -11.31
CA THR A 12 23.44 -1.88 -11.91
C THR A 12 24.10 -2.70 -10.81
N LEU A 13 23.54 -3.86 -10.52
CA LEU A 13 24.14 -4.87 -9.65
C LEU A 13 25.28 -5.56 -10.41
N PHE A 14 26.51 -5.20 -10.14
CA PHE A 14 27.68 -5.95 -10.60
C PHE A 14 27.94 -7.10 -9.60
N ARG A 15 27.67 -8.31 -10.03
CA ARG A 15 27.82 -9.55 -9.24
C ARG A 15 29.29 -9.98 -9.03
N SER A 16 30.24 -9.29 -9.64
CA SER A 16 31.68 -9.65 -9.67
C SER A 16 32.58 -8.69 -8.90
N ASP A 17 32.07 -7.63 -8.32
CA ASP A 17 32.88 -6.67 -7.57
C ASP A 17 32.78 -6.96 -6.06
N THR A 18 33.88 -7.43 -5.48
CA THR A 18 33.99 -7.75 -4.06
C THR A 18 34.21 -6.50 -3.18
N LEU A 19 34.49 -5.35 -3.80
CA LEU A 19 34.78 -4.09 -3.10
C LEU A 19 33.53 -3.22 -2.91
N PHE A 20 32.57 -3.29 -3.83
CA PHE A 20 31.37 -2.46 -3.79
C PHE A 20 30.11 -3.31 -3.84
N THR A 21 29.24 -3.10 -2.87
CA THR A 21 27.93 -3.79 -2.81
C THR A 21 26.95 -3.21 -3.82
N LYS A 22 27.04 -1.92 -4.11
CA LYS A 22 26.15 -1.21 -5.05
C LYS A 22 26.89 -0.05 -5.70
N GLN A 23 26.67 0.16 -6.99
CA GLN A 23 27.15 1.32 -7.74
C GLN A 23 25.96 2.13 -8.26
N PHE A 24 25.95 3.43 -7.99
CA PHE A 24 24.94 4.34 -8.47
C PHE A 24 25.52 5.22 -9.57
N LYS A 25 24.84 5.31 -10.70
CA LYS A 25 25.20 6.18 -11.83
C LYS A 25 24.06 7.14 -12.08
N ALA A 26 24.33 8.44 -11.98
CA ALA A 26 23.38 9.48 -12.31
C ALA A 26 23.94 10.35 -13.45
N SER A 27 23.14 10.62 -14.47
CA SER A 27 23.49 11.56 -15.53
C SER A 27 22.42 12.63 -15.65
N VAL A 28 22.83 13.88 -15.60
CA VAL A 28 21.94 15.04 -15.72
C VAL A 28 22.34 15.82 -16.96
N PRO A 29 21.45 15.98 -17.95
CA PRO A 29 21.71 16.84 -19.09
C PRO A 29 21.70 18.31 -18.64
N LEU A 30 22.82 18.99 -18.82
CA LEU A 30 22.96 20.41 -18.51
C LEU A 30 22.93 21.22 -19.81
N ALA A 31 22.11 22.28 -19.83
CA ALA A 31 22.03 23.17 -20.97
C ALA A 31 23.04 24.32 -20.82
N PHE A 32 23.85 24.56 -21.85
CA PHE A 32 24.72 25.72 -21.92
C PHE A 32 23.90 27.00 -22.18
N LYS A 33 24.06 27.99 -21.36
CA LYS A 33 23.53 29.34 -21.62
C LYS A 33 24.72 30.28 -21.92
N ASN A 34 24.72 30.90 -23.10
CA ASN A 34 25.74 31.86 -23.54
C ASN A 34 27.20 31.33 -23.53
N GLY A 35 27.40 30.03 -23.70
CA GLY A 35 28.75 29.44 -23.72
C GLY A 35 29.36 29.17 -22.34
N GLU A 36 28.66 29.53 -21.28
CA GLU A 36 29.09 29.28 -19.90
C GLU A 36 28.18 28.28 -19.22
N LEU A 37 28.76 27.37 -18.44
CA LEU A 37 28.06 26.41 -17.62
C LEU A 37 28.19 26.87 -16.15
N ASN A 38 27.18 27.58 -15.68
CA ASN A 38 27.04 27.94 -14.27
C ASN A 38 25.85 27.24 -13.67
N TYR A 39 26.09 26.25 -12.82
CA TYR A 39 25.03 25.40 -12.26
C TYR A 39 25.29 25.14 -10.79
N ASP A 40 24.42 25.61 -9.92
CA ASP A 40 24.47 25.34 -8.51
C ASP A 40 23.94 23.92 -8.22
N MET A 41 24.81 23.05 -7.73
CA MET A 41 24.46 21.69 -7.32
C MET A 41 24.56 21.54 -5.81
N ASN A 42 23.49 21.01 -5.22
CA ASN A 42 23.48 20.61 -3.82
C ASN A 42 23.41 19.09 -3.72
N TRP A 43 24.23 18.52 -2.87
CA TRP A 43 24.24 17.09 -2.60
C TRP A 43 23.62 16.83 -1.23
N TYR A 44 22.67 15.91 -1.17
CA TYR A 44 22.09 15.43 0.08
C TYR A 44 22.64 14.04 0.40
N TYR A 45 23.30 13.93 1.54
CA TYR A 45 23.76 12.68 2.12
C TYR A 45 23.04 12.49 3.45
N GLY A 46 22.09 11.59 3.50
CA GLY A 46 21.29 11.38 4.72
C GLY A 46 20.25 10.29 4.55
N PRO A 47 19.49 10.04 5.61
CA PRO A 47 18.41 9.07 5.56
C PRO A 47 17.29 9.52 4.61
N ALA A 48 16.68 8.57 3.90
CA ALA A 48 15.50 8.82 3.08
C ALA A 48 14.24 8.91 3.98
N ASP A 49 14.26 9.88 4.90
CA ASP A 49 13.16 10.16 5.81
C ASP A 49 12.22 11.18 5.18
N TYR A 50 10.90 10.89 5.25
CA TYR A 50 9.88 11.76 4.69
C TYR A 50 9.87 13.15 5.32
N HIS A 51 9.98 13.25 6.66
CA HIS A 51 9.94 14.54 7.37
C HIS A 51 11.15 15.41 7.05
N ILE A 52 12.34 14.81 6.99
CA ILE A 52 13.57 15.52 6.67
C ILE A 52 13.51 16.02 5.22
N LEU A 53 13.11 15.14 4.28
CA LEU A 53 13.10 15.47 2.87
C LEU A 53 11.97 16.45 2.48
N ASN A 54 10.85 16.41 3.18
CA ASN A 54 9.73 17.34 2.98
C ASN A 54 10.07 18.79 3.41
N ASN A 55 11.05 18.96 4.31
CA ASN A 55 11.52 20.29 4.72
C ASN A 55 12.40 20.99 3.66
N TYR A 56 12.82 20.26 2.63
CA TYR A 56 13.53 20.83 1.49
C TYR A 56 12.52 21.20 0.40
N ASP A 57 12.47 22.48 0.00
CA ASP A 57 11.55 23.03 -1.03
C ASP A 57 11.83 22.53 -2.46
N LYS A 58 12.30 21.29 -2.63
CA LYS A 58 12.72 20.70 -3.91
C LYS A 58 11.97 19.41 -4.27
N ASN A 59 10.83 19.14 -3.63
CA ASN A 59 10.06 17.90 -3.80
C ASN A 59 10.92 16.63 -3.58
N LEU A 60 11.89 16.67 -2.67
CA LEU A 60 12.72 15.52 -2.34
C LEU A 60 11.93 14.42 -1.61
N ASP A 61 10.79 14.75 -1.03
CA ASP A 61 9.86 13.83 -0.41
C ASP A 61 9.27 12.81 -1.41
N GLU A 62 9.23 13.14 -2.72
CA GLU A 62 8.80 12.22 -3.77
C GLU A 62 9.77 11.04 -3.99
N ILE A 63 11.01 11.13 -3.48
CA ILE A 63 12.00 10.05 -3.56
C ILE A 63 11.62 8.88 -2.65
N VAL A 64 10.90 9.16 -1.56
CA VAL A 64 10.44 8.13 -0.62
C VAL A 64 9.30 7.34 -1.26
N PRO A 65 9.42 6.02 -1.44
CA PRO A 65 8.44 5.21 -2.16
C PRO A 65 7.20 4.93 -1.31
N LEU A 66 6.45 5.98 -0.96
CA LEU A 66 5.20 5.86 -0.19
C LEU A 66 4.02 5.30 -1.00
N GLY A 67 4.23 4.97 -2.27
CA GLY A 67 3.18 4.59 -3.21
C GLY A 67 2.62 5.77 -4.00
N TRP A 68 1.93 5.48 -5.12
CA TRP A 68 1.39 6.51 -6.01
C TRP A 68 -0.11 6.74 -5.79
N GLY A 69 -0.58 7.94 -6.10
CA GLY A 69 -2.00 8.30 -6.08
C GLY A 69 -2.64 8.12 -4.69
N MET A 70 -3.71 7.34 -4.62
CA MET A 70 -4.49 7.10 -3.40
C MET A 70 -3.65 6.46 -2.28
N PHE A 71 -2.74 5.56 -2.62
CA PHE A 71 -1.90 4.87 -1.63
C PHE A 71 -0.90 5.82 -0.97
N GLY A 72 -0.24 6.67 -1.76
CA GLY A 72 0.64 7.70 -1.25
C GLY A 72 -0.10 8.72 -0.37
N TRP A 73 -1.35 9.06 -0.73
CA TRP A 73 -2.19 9.92 0.08
C TRP A 73 -2.50 9.30 1.44
N ILE A 74 -2.92 8.03 1.48
CA ILE A 74 -3.19 7.29 2.73
C ILE A 74 -1.94 7.25 3.61
N ASN A 75 -0.78 6.94 3.02
CA ASN A 75 0.48 6.90 3.77
C ASN A 75 0.83 8.26 4.35
N ARG A 76 0.79 9.31 3.54
CA ARG A 76 1.21 10.67 3.92
C ARG A 76 0.30 11.32 4.96
N TYR A 77 -1.01 11.13 4.86
CA TYR A 77 -1.97 11.82 5.72
C TYR A 77 -2.56 10.97 6.85
N ILE A 78 -2.45 9.65 6.77
CA ILE A 78 -3.03 8.75 7.78
C ILE A 78 -1.92 7.98 8.50
N PHE A 79 -1.11 7.20 7.78
CA PHE A 79 -0.17 6.30 8.43
C PHE A 79 1.02 7.01 9.06
N ILE A 80 1.69 7.93 8.35
CA ILE A 80 2.84 8.67 8.90
C ILE A 80 2.43 9.42 10.17
N PRO A 81 1.45 10.35 10.17
CA PRO A 81 1.15 11.12 11.37
C PRO A 81 0.60 10.27 12.51
N THR A 82 -0.13 9.19 12.22
CA THR A 82 -0.61 8.27 13.26
C THR A 82 0.55 7.49 13.86
N PHE A 83 1.50 7.04 13.05
CA PHE A 83 2.67 6.31 13.51
C PHE A 83 3.59 7.20 14.34
N ASP A 84 3.85 8.42 13.90
CA ASP A 84 4.65 9.41 14.63
C ASP A 84 4.07 9.72 16.02
N LEU A 85 2.74 9.88 16.07
CA LEU A 85 2.07 10.06 17.35
C LEU A 85 2.28 8.85 18.27
N LEU A 86 2.21 7.64 17.75
CA LEU A 86 2.35 6.41 18.53
C LEU A 86 3.78 6.20 19.02
N ILE A 87 4.79 6.44 18.20
CA ILE A 87 6.20 6.28 18.59
C ILE A 87 6.66 7.34 19.62
N GLY A 88 5.96 8.47 19.70
CA GLY A 88 6.21 9.47 20.74
C GLY A 88 5.91 8.98 22.16
N PHE A 89 5.06 7.96 22.33
CA PHE A 89 4.63 7.45 23.62
C PHE A 89 4.94 5.97 23.85
N LEU A 90 5.19 5.20 22.77
CA LEU A 90 5.23 3.74 22.81
C LEU A 90 6.47 3.19 22.09
N PRO A 91 6.98 2.02 22.53
CA PRO A 91 7.99 1.29 21.77
C PRO A 91 7.50 0.96 20.37
N TYR A 92 8.39 0.95 19.38
CA TYR A 92 8.09 0.78 17.96
C TYR A 92 7.22 -0.45 17.66
N GLY A 93 7.53 -1.61 18.26
CA GLY A 93 6.74 -2.83 18.03
C GLY A 93 5.31 -2.72 18.54
N ILE A 94 5.09 -2.08 19.71
CA ILE A 94 3.74 -1.83 20.24
C ILE A 94 3.01 -0.82 19.36
N ALA A 95 3.70 0.21 18.86
CA ALA A 95 3.14 1.18 17.91
C ALA A 95 2.60 0.51 16.64
N ILE A 96 3.33 -0.45 16.08
CA ILE A 96 2.89 -1.23 14.91
C ILE A 96 1.62 -2.05 15.23
N ILE A 97 1.57 -2.71 16.39
CA ILE A 97 0.40 -3.50 16.81
C ILE A 97 -0.82 -2.58 16.94
N ILE A 98 -0.67 -1.45 17.61
CA ILE A 98 -1.76 -0.49 17.82
C ILE A 98 -2.20 0.13 16.48
N LEU A 99 -1.27 0.51 15.60
CA LEU A 99 -1.58 0.99 14.26
C LEU A 99 -2.43 -0.03 13.49
N THR A 100 -2.05 -1.32 13.55
CA THR A 100 -2.80 -2.39 12.91
C THR A 100 -4.21 -2.54 13.49
N ILE A 101 -4.36 -2.44 14.82
CA ILE A 101 -5.66 -2.49 15.48
C ILE A 101 -6.53 -1.30 15.08
N LEU A 102 -5.98 -0.09 15.05
CA LEU A 102 -6.68 1.12 14.61
C LEU A 102 -7.20 0.99 13.19
N VAL A 103 -6.37 0.53 12.26
CA VAL A 103 -6.78 0.28 10.88
C VAL A 103 -7.94 -0.73 10.82
N ARG A 104 -7.89 -1.81 11.60
CA ARG A 104 -8.96 -2.80 11.68
C ARG A 104 -10.26 -2.23 12.27
N ILE A 105 -10.17 -1.38 13.28
CA ILE A 105 -11.33 -0.70 13.85
C ILE A 105 -12.00 0.20 12.81
N VAL A 106 -11.22 1.00 12.09
CA VAL A 106 -11.72 1.88 11.02
C VAL A 106 -12.39 1.08 9.90
N MET A 107 -11.82 -0.09 9.54
CA MET A 107 -12.38 -0.97 8.52
C MET A 107 -13.54 -1.84 9.02
N SER A 108 -13.78 -1.91 10.33
CA SER A 108 -14.80 -2.75 10.96
C SER A 108 -16.23 -2.54 10.40
N PRO A 109 -16.74 -1.30 10.20
CA PRO A 109 -18.12 -1.10 9.71
C PRO A 109 -18.31 -1.65 8.28
N PHE A 110 -17.29 -1.55 7.44
CA PHE A 110 -17.34 -2.13 6.08
C PHE A 110 -17.33 -3.65 6.13
N THR A 111 -16.45 -4.20 6.96
CA THR A 111 -16.29 -5.64 7.16
C THR A 111 -17.57 -6.25 7.75
N TYR A 112 -18.21 -5.59 8.71
CA TYR A 112 -19.47 -6.03 9.32
C TYR A 112 -20.60 -6.15 8.29
N LYS A 113 -20.80 -5.13 7.45
CA LYS A 113 -21.81 -5.18 6.37
C LYS A 113 -21.59 -6.35 5.41
N SER A 114 -20.33 -6.63 5.11
CA SER A 114 -19.97 -7.75 4.24
C SER A 114 -20.20 -9.10 4.91
N TYR A 115 -19.86 -9.27 6.19
CA TYR A 115 -20.17 -10.49 6.94
C TYR A 115 -21.66 -10.73 7.06
N LEU A 116 -22.47 -9.69 7.25
CA LEU A 116 -23.92 -9.82 7.28
C LEU A 116 -24.47 -10.36 5.95
N SER A 117 -23.95 -9.85 4.83
CA SER A 117 -24.31 -10.34 3.50
C SER A 117 -23.89 -11.80 3.28
N GLN A 118 -22.70 -12.17 3.74
CA GLN A 118 -22.24 -13.57 3.70
C GLN A 118 -23.09 -14.50 4.57
N ALA A 119 -23.54 -14.05 5.75
CA ALA A 119 -24.42 -14.81 6.61
C ALA A 119 -25.75 -15.08 5.93
N LYS A 120 -26.34 -14.08 5.27
CA LYS A 120 -27.55 -14.26 4.46
C LYS A 120 -27.36 -15.29 3.33
N MET A 121 -26.21 -15.25 2.65
CA MET A 121 -25.89 -16.25 1.61
C MET A 121 -25.79 -17.69 2.18
N LYS A 122 -25.30 -17.85 3.42
CA LYS A 122 -25.25 -19.18 4.05
C LYS A 122 -26.64 -19.78 4.27
N VAL A 123 -27.63 -18.96 4.59
CA VAL A 123 -29.04 -19.42 4.76
C VAL A 123 -29.63 -19.86 3.43
N LEU A 124 -29.25 -19.26 2.30
CA LEU A 124 -29.73 -19.63 0.98
C LEU A 124 -29.02 -20.89 0.40
N ARG A 125 -27.99 -21.40 1.04
CA ARG A 125 -27.25 -22.58 0.54
C ARG A 125 -28.14 -23.79 0.23
N PRO A 126 -29.09 -24.23 1.09
CA PRO A 126 -29.94 -25.38 0.78
C PRO A 126 -30.76 -25.17 -0.51
N GLU A 127 -31.36 -23.99 -0.70
CA GLU A 127 -32.12 -23.66 -1.91
C GLU A 127 -31.23 -23.65 -3.17
N ILE A 128 -30.01 -23.19 -3.06
CA ILE A 128 -29.03 -23.23 -4.16
C ILE A 128 -28.61 -24.64 -4.49
N GLN A 129 -28.52 -25.55 -3.49
CA GLN A 129 -28.24 -26.96 -3.72
C GLN A 129 -29.36 -27.66 -4.45
N GLU A 130 -30.62 -27.39 -4.08
CA GLU A 130 -31.83 -27.91 -4.78
C GLU A 130 -31.87 -27.42 -6.22
N LEU A 131 -31.64 -26.10 -6.46
CA LEU A 131 -31.55 -25.56 -7.81
C LEU A 131 -30.42 -26.21 -8.62
N THR A 132 -29.28 -26.47 -7.96
CA THR A 132 -28.12 -27.11 -8.59
C THR A 132 -28.44 -28.55 -9.00
N ALA A 133 -29.17 -29.29 -8.16
CA ALA A 133 -29.61 -30.63 -8.48
C ALA A 133 -30.65 -30.65 -9.60
N LYS A 134 -31.60 -29.70 -9.57
CA LYS A 134 -32.69 -29.59 -10.56
C LYS A 134 -32.18 -29.24 -11.97
N TYR A 135 -31.16 -28.37 -12.05
CA TYR A 135 -30.61 -27.91 -13.34
C TYR A 135 -29.21 -28.44 -13.61
N ALA A 136 -28.90 -29.64 -13.15
CA ALA A 136 -27.57 -30.26 -13.31
C ALA A 136 -27.12 -30.40 -14.78
N LYS A 137 -28.07 -30.53 -15.71
CA LYS A 137 -27.82 -30.69 -17.14
C LYS A 137 -27.68 -29.37 -17.93
N ASP A 138 -28.17 -28.26 -17.37
CA ASP A 138 -28.21 -26.95 -18.04
C ASP A 138 -27.46 -25.88 -17.20
N PRO A 139 -26.16 -25.70 -17.37
CA PRO A 139 -25.38 -24.75 -16.57
C PRO A 139 -25.81 -23.28 -16.74
N MET A 140 -26.31 -22.91 -17.92
CA MET A 140 -26.82 -21.55 -18.19
C MET A 140 -28.10 -21.26 -17.39
N LYS A 141 -29.07 -22.18 -17.38
CA LYS A 141 -30.31 -22.04 -16.61
C LYS A 141 -30.04 -22.05 -15.11
N LYS A 142 -29.11 -22.90 -14.65
CA LYS A 142 -28.67 -22.92 -13.26
C LYS A 142 -28.18 -21.55 -12.83
N GLN A 143 -27.30 -20.92 -13.62
CA GLN A 143 -26.74 -19.61 -13.29
C GLN A 143 -27.80 -18.51 -13.26
N GLN A 144 -28.72 -18.52 -14.24
CA GLN A 144 -29.85 -17.57 -14.29
C GLN A 144 -30.78 -17.69 -13.08
N GLU A 145 -31.19 -18.91 -12.74
CA GLU A 145 -32.09 -19.13 -11.60
C GLU A 145 -31.42 -18.86 -10.26
N THR A 146 -30.12 -19.16 -10.13
CA THR A 146 -29.33 -18.78 -8.95
C THR A 146 -29.24 -17.24 -8.81
N MET A 147 -29.01 -16.52 -9.92
CA MET A 147 -28.99 -15.07 -9.89
C MET A 147 -30.35 -14.44 -9.55
N LYS A 148 -31.47 -15.03 -10.07
CA LYS A 148 -32.80 -14.61 -9.70
C LYS A 148 -33.10 -14.88 -8.22
N LEU A 149 -32.62 -16.00 -7.67
CA LEU A 149 -32.75 -16.31 -6.25
C LEU A 149 -32.05 -15.28 -5.39
N TYR A 150 -30.80 -14.93 -5.73
CA TYR A 150 -30.05 -13.87 -5.04
C TYR A 150 -30.75 -12.51 -5.12
N SER A 151 -31.28 -12.16 -6.28
CA SER A 151 -32.03 -10.91 -6.47
C SER A 151 -33.34 -10.89 -5.64
N LYS A 152 -34.09 -12.00 -5.58
CA LYS A 152 -35.31 -12.11 -4.75
C LYS A 152 -34.99 -12.04 -3.26
N ALA A 153 -33.89 -12.63 -2.82
CA ALA A 153 -33.45 -12.59 -1.44
C ALA A 153 -32.79 -11.26 -1.04
N GLY A 154 -32.59 -10.34 -2.00
CA GLY A 154 -31.92 -9.06 -1.76
C GLY A 154 -30.45 -9.22 -1.33
N VAL A 155 -29.79 -10.31 -1.80
CA VAL A 155 -28.41 -10.62 -1.45
C VAL A 155 -27.52 -10.41 -2.67
N ASN A 156 -26.46 -9.65 -2.48
CA ASN A 156 -25.46 -9.46 -3.55
C ASN A 156 -24.36 -10.53 -3.44
N PRO A 157 -24.17 -11.40 -4.44
CA PRO A 157 -23.13 -12.43 -4.40
C PRO A 157 -21.71 -11.84 -4.34
N MET A 158 -21.53 -10.62 -4.86
CA MET A 158 -20.25 -9.92 -4.80
C MET A 158 -19.91 -9.36 -3.43
N ALA A 159 -20.86 -9.29 -2.50
CA ALA A 159 -20.60 -8.80 -1.15
C ALA A 159 -19.61 -9.70 -0.36
N GLY A 160 -19.46 -10.96 -0.77
CA GLY A 160 -18.52 -11.90 -0.17
C GLY A 160 -17.03 -11.56 -0.41
N CYS A 161 -16.70 -10.99 -1.56
CA CYS A 161 -15.32 -10.60 -1.91
C CYS A 161 -15.00 -9.15 -1.53
N LEU A 162 -16.00 -8.35 -1.14
CA LEU A 162 -15.84 -6.93 -0.83
C LEU A 162 -14.80 -6.66 0.28
N PRO A 163 -14.73 -7.44 1.40
CA PRO A 163 -13.68 -7.23 2.40
C PRO A 163 -12.28 -7.41 1.83
N ALA A 164 -12.07 -8.40 0.97
CA ALA A 164 -10.78 -8.63 0.35
C ALA A 164 -10.38 -7.46 -0.57
N LEU A 165 -11.31 -6.96 -1.38
CA LEU A 165 -11.08 -5.81 -2.25
C LEU A 165 -10.78 -4.53 -1.45
N MET A 166 -11.47 -4.30 -0.34
CA MET A 166 -11.22 -3.16 0.54
C MET A 166 -9.90 -3.30 1.32
N GLN A 167 -9.44 -4.52 1.56
CA GLN A 167 -8.19 -4.80 2.25
C GLN A 167 -6.96 -4.55 1.37
N ILE A 168 -7.08 -4.72 0.03
CA ILE A 168 -5.94 -4.55 -0.90
C ILE A 168 -5.31 -3.16 -0.79
N PRO A 169 -6.05 -2.05 -0.85
CA PRO A 169 -5.49 -0.71 -0.70
C PRO A 169 -4.74 -0.51 0.62
N VAL A 170 -5.32 -0.98 1.71
CA VAL A 170 -4.72 -0.88 3.04
C VAL A 170 -3.43 -1.71 3.14
N PHE A 171 -3.48 -2.95 2.63
CA PHE A 171 -2.31 -3.82 2.60
C PHE A 171 -1.18 -3.23 1.77
N TYR A 172 -1.49 -2.72 0.58
CA TYR A 172 -0.49 -2.12 -0.29
C TYR A 172 0.13 -0.86 0.32
N ALA A 173 -0.69 -0.02 0.97
CA ALA A 173 -0.20 1.17 1.65
C ALA A 173 0.76 0.81 2.80
N LEU A 174 0.41 -0.17 3.64
CA LEU A 174 1.29 -0.67 4.71
C LEU A 174 2.55 -1.35 4.16
N PHE A 175 2.42 -2.12 3.07
CA PHE A 175 3.55 -2.76 2.41
C PHE A 175 4.56 -1.75 1.85
N SER A 176 4.09 -0.59 1.39
CA SER A 176 4.96 0.51 0.95
C SER A 176 5.50 1.32 2.13
N PHE A 177 4.73 1.47 3.20
CA PHE A 177 5.09 2.26 4.38
C PHE A 177 6.23 1.61 5.17
N PHE A 178 6.11 0.35 5.57
CA PHE A 178 7.09 -0.28 6.47
C PHE A 178 8.52 -0.32 5.95
N PRO A 179 8.81 -0.67 4.68
CA PRO A 179 10.17 -0.60 4.15
C PRO A 179 10.73 0.82 4.04
N SER A 180 9.83 1.82 3.93
CA SER A 180 10.20 3.22 3.79
C SER A 180 10.40 3.94 5.12
N ALA A 181 9.82 3.39 6.21
CA ALA A 181 9.95 3.96 7.55
C ALA A 181 11.36 3.68 8.11
N ILE A 182 12.23 4.69 8.04
CA ILE A 182 13.61 4.57 8.49
C ILE A 182 13.71 4.37 10.01
N ASP A 183 12.73 4.87 10.75
CA ASP A 183 12.64 4.77 12.21
C ASP A 183 12.53 3.33 12.73
N LEU A 184 12.11 2.41 11.86
CA LEU A 184 12.00 0.98 12.19
C LEU A 184 13.33 0.23 12.07
N ARG A 185 14.32 0.82 11.40
CA ARG A 185 15.62 0.18 11.21
C ARG A 185 16.41 0.14 12.52
N GLN A 186 17.11 -0.96 12.77
CA GLN A 186 17.94 -1.17 13.96
C GLN A 186 17.14 -1.08 15.27
N LYS A 187 15.86 -1.48 15.25
CA LYS A 187 15.00 -1.54 16.42
C LYS A 187 14.58 -2.98 16.68
N SER A 188 15.15 -3.57 17.70
CA SER A 188 14.73 -4.90 18.18
C SER A 188 13.37 -4.83 18.88
N PHE A 189 12.59 -5.89 18.75
CA PHE A 189 11.32 -6.04 19.45
C PHE A 189 11.11 -7.50 19.89
N LEU A 190 11.04 -7.73 21.19
CA LEU A 190 10.90 -9.06 21.81
C LEU A 190 12.02 -10.02 21.36
N TRP A 191 11.68 -11.03 20.53
CA TRP A 191 12.59 -12.04 20.00
C TRP A 191 13.12 -11.70 18.60
N ALA A 192 12.66 -10.60 18.00
CA ALA A 192 13.10 -10.17 16.67
C ALA A 192 14.27 -9.20 16.84
N ASP A 193 15.45 -9.65 16.44
CA ASP A 193 16.63 -8.82 16.27
C ASP A 193 16.60 -8.23 14.85
N ASP A 194 17.21 -7.04 14.65
CA ASP A 194 17.26 -6.39 13.35
C ASP A 194 18.30 -7.04 12.43
#